data_c8d34b25768dbb426bf2ec4d3877e9f0
#
_entry.id   c8d34b25768dbb426bf2ec4d3877e9f0
#
_cell.length_a   1.000
_cell.length_b   1.000
_cell.length_c   1.000
_cell.angle_alpha   90.00
_cell.angle_beta   90.00
_cell.angle_gamma   90.00
#
_symmetry.space_group_name_H-M   'P 1'
#
loop_
_entity.id
_entity.type
_entity.pdbx_description
1 polymer ?
#
loop_
_entity_poly.entity_id
_entity_poly.type
_entity_poly.pdbx_seq_one_letter_code
_entity_poly.pdbx_strand_id
1 'polypeptide(L)'
;MVPTFRIREAADLIGVSDDTLRRWADGGRIETTTDASGRLAVDGAELGDRTDGRAVVGHSMRNRFSGLVSRVLRDTVMAQVEIQAGPHRFVSLLSREAADELGLEPGVLAVAAIKATNVSVEIPAIR
;
A
#
# COMPACT_ATOMS: atom_id res chain seq x y z
N MET A 1 2.59 -18.67 15.26
CA MET A 1 1.26 -18.80 14.63
C MET A 1 1.05 -17.64 13.66
N VAL A 2 0.75 -17.94 12.43
CA VAL A 2 0.48 -16.92 11.42
C VAL A 2 -0.98 -16.47 11.58
N PRO A 3 -1.26 -15.17 11.75
CA PRO A 3 -2.64 -14.70 11.85
C PRO A 3 -3.38 -14.90 10.52
N THR A 4 -4.69 -15.12 10.61
CA THR A 4 -5.55 -15.19 9.44
C THR A 4 -6.48 -13.97 9.43
N PHE A 5 -6.85 -13.53 8.24
CA PHE A 5 -7.70 -12.36 8.05
C PHE A 5 -8.89 -12.74 7.16
N ARG A 6 -10.06 -12.23 7.49
CA ARG A 6 -11.22 -12.36 6.61
C ARG A 6 -10.96 -11.60 5.31
N ILE A 7 -11.69 -11.96 4.26
CA ILE A 7 -11.51 -11.34 2.94
C ILE A 7 -11.57 -9.81 3.03
N ARG A 8 -12.53 -9.26 3.75
CA ARG A 8 -12.68 -7.82 3.89
C ARG A 8 -11.49 -7.16 4.58
N GLU A 9 -11.05 -7.75 5.68
CA GLU A 9 -9.89 -7.27 6.42
C GLU A 9 -8.62 -7.38 5.57
N ALA A 10 -8.45 -8.50 4.88
CA ALA A 10 -7.31 -8.73 4.01
C ALA A 10 -7.27 -7.72 2.85
N ALA A 11 -8.42 -7.46 2.24
CA ALA A 11 -8.53 -6.47 1.16
C ALA A 11 -8.12 -5.08 1.64
N ASP A 12 -8.59 -4.67 2.83
CA ASP A 12 -8.21 -3.38 3.43
C ASP A 12 -6.71 -3.31 3.68
N LEU A 13 -6.11 -4.39 4.19
CA LEU A 13 -4.69 -4.42 4.52
C LEU A 13 -3.79 -4.25 3.29
N ILE A 14 -4.18 -4.81 2.15
CA ILE A 14 -3.38 -4.72 0.92
C ILE A 14 -3.89 -3.67 -0.06
N GLY A 15 -4.92 -2.91 0.32
CA GLY A 15 -5.39 -1.76 -0.46
C GLY A 15 -6.16 -2.11 -1.72
N VAL A 16 -6.89 -3.22 -1.73
CA VAL A 16 -7.75 -3.59 -2.86
C VAL A 16 -9.21 -3.71 -2.39
N SER A 17 -10.14 -3.80 -3.34
CA SER A 17 -11.54 -4.03 -3.00
C SER A 17 -11.80 -5.50 -2.63
N ASP A 18 -12.87 -5.74 -1.89
CA ASP A 18 -13.31 -7.10 -1.55
C ASP A 18 -13.52 -7.94 -2.82
N ASP A 19 -14.12 -7.35 -3.84
CA ASP A 19 -14.39 -8.04 -5.11
C ASP A 19 -13.08 -8.41 -5.82
N THR A 20 -12.10 -7.55 -5.79
CA THR A 20 -10.79 -7.83 -6.37
C THR A 20 -10.14 -9.02 -5.66
N LEU A 21 -10.14 -9.01 -4.33
CA LEU A 21 -9.54 -10.10 -3.56
C LEU A 21 -10.30 -11.41 -3.76
N ARG A 22 -11.64 -11.37 -3.83
CA ARG A 22 -12.45 -12.55 -4.12
C ARG A 22 -12.13 -13.14 -5.49
N ARG A 23 -11.95 -12.30 -6.50
CA ARG A 23 -11.54 -12.75 -7.83
C ARG A 23 -10.17 -13.41 -7.82
N TRP A 24 -9.23 -12.87 -7.05
CA TRP A 24 -7.91 -13.46 -6.90
C TRP A 24 -7.99 -14.83 -6.22
N ALA A 25 -8.83 -14.96 -5.21
CA ALA A 25 -9.05 -16.22 -4.52
C ALA A 25 -9.68 -17.26 -5.44
N ASP A 26 -10.73 -16.88 -6.18
CA ASP A 26 -11.43 -17.76 -7.11
C ASP A 26 -10.51 -18.19 -8.27
N GLY A 27 -9.64 -17.31 -8.72
CA GLY A 27 -8.69 -17.59 -9.80
C GLY A 27 -7.43 -18.30 -9.37
N GLY A 28 -7.28 -18.62 -8.09
CA GLY A 28 -6.09 -19.28 -7.57
C GLY A 28 -4.86 -18.39 -7.45
N ARG A 29 -5.01 -17.08 -7.59
CA ARG A 29 -3.90 -16.13 -7.47
C ARG A 29 -3.49 -15.88 -6.03
N ILE A 30 -4.39 -16.16 -5.10
CA ILE A 30 -4.13 -16.09 -3.67
C ILE A 30 -4.72 -17.33 -3.02
N GLU A 31 -3.95 -17.95 -2.14
CA GLU A 31 -4.42 -19.12 -1.41
C GLU A 31 -5.31 -18.67 -0.24
N THR A 32 -6.39 -19.41 -0.03
CA THR A 32 -7.32 -19.15 1.04
C THR A 32 -7.36 -20.31 2.01
N THR A 33 -7.76 -20.03 3.22
CA THR A 33 -7.95 -21.01 4.26
C THR A 33 -9.29 -20.76 4.93
N THR A 34 -9.61 -21.54 5.95
CA THR A 34 -10.82 -21.37 6.74
C THR A 34 -10.41 -21.00 8.17
N ASP A 35 -11.02 -19.96 8.71
CA ASP A 35 -10.75 -19.55 10.08
C ASP A 35 -11.46 -20.50 11.08
N ALA A 36 -11.28 -20.25 12.37
CA ALA A 36 -11.88 -21.06 13.43
C ALA A 36 -13.41 -21.05 13.40
N SER A 37 -14.02 -20.05 12.77
CA SER A 37 -15.48 -19.94 12.60
C SER A 37 -16.01 -20.63 11.33
N GLY A 38 -15.14 -21.24 10.52
CA GLY A 38 -15.51 -21.84 9.24
C GLY A 38 -15.65 -20.83 8.11
N ARG A 39 -15.19 -19.61 8.25
CA ARG A 39 -15.27 -18.57 7.23
C ARG A 39 -14.01 -18.52 6.38
N LEU A 40 -14.19 -18.11 5.13
CA LEU A 40 -13.07 -17.93 4.22
C LEU A 40 -12.11 -16.85 4.74
N ALA A 41 -10.84 -17.17 4.77
CA ALA A 41 -9.79 -16.31 5.30
C ALA A 41 -8.51 -16.44 4.49
N VAL A 42 -7.59 -15.52 4.69
CA VAL A 42 -6.28 -15.51 4.05
C VAL A 42 -5.22 -15.44 5.14
N ASP A 43 -4.18 -16.25 5.02
CA ASP A 43 -3.03 -16.19 5.92
C ASP A 43 -2.30 -14.85 5.79
N GLY A 44 -1.89 -14.30 6.92
CA GLY A 44 -1.09 -13.07 6.93
C GLY A 44 0.21 -13.19 6.14
N ALA A 45 0.83 -14.37 6.14
CA ALA A 45 2.02 -14.62 5.34
C ALA A 45 1.75 -14.49 3.85
N GLU A 46 0.60 -14.96 3.38
CA GLU A 46 0.19 -14.86 1.97
C GLU A 46 -0.04 -13.40 1.58
N LEU A 47 -0.59 -12.60 2.48
CA LEU A 47 -0.77 -11.15 2.26
C LEU A 47 0.56 -10.41 2.22
N GLY A 48 1.50 -10.82 3.05
CA GLY A 48 2.82 -10.20 3.10
C GLY A 48 3.60 -10.34 1.80
N ASP A 49 3.34 -11.38 1.02
CA ASP A 49 3.97 -11.57 -0.29
C ASP A 49 3.29 -10.78 -1.40
N ARG A 50 2.12 -10.23 -1.13
CA ARG A 50 1.33 -9.47 -2.11
C ARG A 50 1.65 -7.99 -2.07
N THR A 51 2.91 -7.66 -2.15
CA THR A 51 3.29 -6.30 -2.45
C THR A 51 2.89 -6.01 -3.89
N ASP A 52 2.65 -4.75 -4.16
CA ASP A 52 2.33 -4.28 -5.49
C ASP A 52 3.24 -4.95 -6.53
N GLY A 53 2.64 -5.63 -7.49
CA GLY A 53 3.33 -6.51 -8.44
C GLY A 53 4.23 -5.82 -9.46
N ARG A 54 4.58 -4.57 -9.25
CA ARG A 54 5.52 -3.87 -10.10
C ARG A 54 6.92 -4.05 -9.57
N ALA A 55 7.68 -4.90 -10.24
CA ALA A 55 9.09 -5.06 -9.93
C ALA A 55 9.82 -3.75 -10.23
N VAL A 56 10.48 -3.20 -9.22
CA VAL A 56 11.43 -2.11 -9.42
C VAL A 56 12.82 -2.68 -9.21
N VAL A 57 13.64 -2.52 -10.22
CA VAL A 57 15.01 -3.00 -10.19
C VAL A 57 15.92 -1.85 -9.80
N GLY A 58 16.78 -2.08 -8.82
CA GLY A 58 17.91 -1.21 -8.57
C GLY A 58 17.74 -0.10 -7.52
N HIS A 59 16.85 -0.25 -6.54
CA HIS A 59 16.84 0.68 -5.42
C HIS A 59 16.76 -0.03 -4.07
N SER A 60 17.06 0.71 -3.01
CA SER A 60 17.12 0.18 -1.64
C SER A 60 15.83 0.36 -0.84
N MET A 61 14.77 0.82 -1.46
CA MET A 61 13.49 1.04 -0.79
C MET A 61 12.75 -0.28 -0.62
N ARG A 62 12.45 -0.66 0.62
CA ARG A 62 11.73 -1.90 0.93
C ARG A 62 10.22 -1.70 1.04
N ASN A 63 9.80 -0.47 1.32
CA ASN A 63 8.39 -0.15 1.56
C ASN A 63 7.88 0.67 0.39
N ARG A 64 6.95 0.10 -0.36
CA ARG A 64 6.39 0.71 -1.56
C ARG A 64 4.88 0.58 -1.55
N PHE A 65 4.20 1.68 -1.77
CA PHE A 65 2.74 1.73 -1.76
C PHE A 65 2.27 2.43 -3.02
N SER A 66 1.58 1.72 -3.89
CA SER A 66 1.00 2.29 -5.10
C SER A 66 -0.30 3.00 -4.78
N GLY A 67 -0.47 4.17 -5.32
CA GLY A 67 -1.66 4.95 -5.10
C GLY A 67 -1.84 6.05 -6.13
N LEU A 68 -2.71 6.98 -5.81
CA LEU A 68 -2.98 8.15 -6.63
C LEU A 68 -2.55 9.39 -5.89
N VAL A 69 -1.94 10.32 -6.61
CA VAL A 69 -1.71 11.67 -6.08
C VAL A 69 -3.08 12.30 -5.84
N SER A 70 -3.33 12.71 -4.61
CA SER A 70 -4.60 13.36 -4.24
C SER A 70 -4.48 14.87 -4.17
N ARG A 71 -3.30 15.38 -3.85
CA ARG A 71 -3.09 16.81 -3.68
C ARG A 71 -1.63 17.16 -3.91
N VAL A 72 -1.40 18.32 -4.52
CA VAL A 72 -0.05 18.88 -4.69
C VAL A 72 -0.09 20.35 -4.31
N LEU A 73 0.74 20.73 -3.36
CA LEU A 73 0.93 22.12 -2.95
C LEU A 73 2.35 22.53 -3.33
N ARG A 74 2.47 23.57 -4.13
CA ARG A 74 3.76 24.08 -4.59
C ARG A 74 4.01 25.48 -4.08
N ASP A 75 5.23 25.75 -3.66
CA ASP A 75 5.74 27.11 -3.57
C ASP A 75 6.89 27.27 -4.57
N THR A 76 7.73 28.29 -4.38
CA THR A 76 8.83 28.57 -5.32
C THR A 76 9.92 27.49 -5.32
N VAL A 77 10.12 26.82 -4.20
CA VAL A 77 11.25 25.91 -3.98
C VAL A 77 10.80 24.47 -3.70
N MET A 78 9.73 24.32 -2.94
CA MET A 78 9.27 23.01 -2.44
C MET A 78 7.89 22.65 -2.96
N ALA A 79 7.59 21.37 -2.89
CA ALA A 79 6.25 20.85 -3.12
C ALA A 79 5.91 19.84 -2.03
N GLN A 80 4.66 19.86 -1.61
CA GLN A 80 4.10 18.83 -0.75
C GLN A 80 3.13 18.00 -1.58
N VAL A 81 3.37 16.71 -1.65
CA VAL A 81 2.57 15.79 -2.45
C VAL A 81 1.89 14.80 -1.53
N GLU A 82 0.58 14.69 -1.66
CA GLU A 82 -0.20 13.70 -0.93
C GLU A 82 -0.57 12.56 -1.86
N ILE A 83 -0.34 11.33 -1.39
CA ILE A 83 -0.63 10.11 -2.14
C ILE A 83 -1.61 9.29 -1.32
N GLN A 84 -2.72 8.90 -1.94
CA GLN A 84 -3.68 8.00 -1.34
C GLN A 84 -3.44 6.59 -1.87
N ALA A 85 -3.02 5.68 -0.98
CA ALA A 85 -2.75 4.29 -1.31
C ALA A 85 -3.66 3.41 -0.44
N GLY A 86 -4.74 2.88 -1.03
CA GLY A 86 -5.78 2.20 -0.28
C GLY A 86 -6.36 3.13 0.79
N PRO A 87 -6.47 2.69 2.06
CA PRO A 87 -6.96 3.55 3.14
C PRO A 87 -5.87 4.47 3.70
N HIS A 88 -4.66 4.43 3.17
CA HIS A 88 -3.51 5.13 3.73
C HIS A 88 -3.18 6.39 2.94
N ARG A 89 -2.85 7.44 3.67
CA ARG A 89 -2.42 8.71 3.12
C ARG A 89 -0.94 8.91 3.43
N PHE A 90 -0.17 9.19 2.38
CA PHE A 90 1.25 9.50 2.49
C PHE A 90 1.49 10.95 2.11
N VAL A 91 2.36 11.61 2.84
CA VAL A 91 2.75 12.98 2.55
C VAL A 91 4.24 13.00 2.28
N SER A 92 4.63 13.54 1.13
CA SER A 92 6.01 13.69 0.74
C SER A 92 6.36 15.15 0.52
N LEU A 93 7.50 15.56 1.03
CA LEU A 93 8.08 16.86 0.74
C LEU A 93 9.26 16.65 -0.21
N LEU A 94 9.22 17.33 -1.34
CA LEU A 94 10.28 17.25 -2.34
C LEU A 94 10.47 18.64 -2.96
N SER A 95 11.50 18.79 -3.79
CA SER A 95 11.70 20.04 -4.48
C SER A 95 10.60 20.23 -5.53
N ARG A 96 10.22 21.49 -5.75
CA ARG A 96 9.26 21.81 -6.81
C ARG A 96 9.76 21.31 -8.16
N GLU A 97 11.04 21.44 -8.43
CA GLU A 97 11.67 20.95 -9.65
C GLU A 97 11.41 19.45 -9.83
N ALA A 98 11.64 18.65 -8.78
CA ALA A 98 11.41 17.21 -8.84
C ALA A 98 9.92 16.89 -9.08
N ALA A 99 9.03 17.59 -8.41
CA ALA A 99 7.58 17.39 -8.61
C ALA A 99 7.17 17.70 -10.05
N ASP A 100 7.72 18.75 -10.62
CA ASP A 100 7.44 19.15 -12.00
C ASP A 100 8.02 18.14 -13.00
N GLU A 101 9.25 17.69 -12.79
CA GLU A 101 9.89 16.68 -13.65
C GLU A 101 9.14 15.35 -13.63
N LEU A 102 8.63 14.96 -12.49
CA LEU A 102 7.84 13.72 -12.34
C LEU A 102 6.40 13.88 -12.82
N GLY A 103 5.97 15.10 -13.12
CA GLY A 103 4.60 15.36 -13.56
C GLY A 103 3.56 15.06 -12.50
N LEU A 104 3.86 15.34 -11.23
CA LEU A 104 2.96 15.03 -10.13
C LEU A 104 1.79 16.02 -10.09
N GLU A 105 0.62 15.50 -10.40
CA GLU A 105 -0.65 16.22 -10.38
C GLU A 105 -1.73 15.32 -9.79
N PRO A 106 -2.82 15.87 -9.24
CA PRO A 106 -3.92 15.04 -8.76
C PRO A 106 -4.41 14.07 -9.83
N GLY A 107 -4.57 12.81 -9.46
CA GLY A 107 -5.00 11.74 -10.36
C GLY A 107 -3.87 10.94 -11.01
N VAL A 108 -2.63 11.36 -10.85
CA VAL A 108 -1.47 10.63 -11.38
C VAL A 108 -1.18 9.43 -10.50
N LEU A 109 -0.92 8.28 -11.13
CA LEU A 109 -0.45 7.11 -10.41
C LEU A 109 0.96 7.37 -9.89
N ALA A 110 1.18 7.08 -8.61
CA ALA A 110 2.47 7.28 -7.97
C ALA A 110 2.72 6.18 -6.94
N VAL A 111 3.98 5.95 -6.65
CA VAL A 111 4.39 5.01 -5.61
C VAL A 111 5.04 5.79 -4.48
N ALA A 112 4.50 5.64 -3.27
CA ALA A 112 5.17 6.13 -2.08
C ALA A 112 6.21 5.09 -1.68
N ALA A 113 7.47 5.46 -1.69
CA ALA A 113 8.58 4.57 -1.35
C ALA A 113 9.29 5.08 -0.11
N ILE A 114 9.47 4.21 0.87
CA ILE A 114 10.06 4.56 2.14
C ILE A 114 11.21 3.61 2.44
N LYS A 115 12.39 4.17 2.66
CA LYS A 115 13.55 3.37 3.03
C LYS A 115 13.30 2.71 4.39
N ALA A 116 13.67 1.43 4.51
CA ALA A 116 13.43 0.65 5.73
C ALA A 116 14.00 1.33 6.99
N THR A 117 15.10 2.04 6.86
CA THR A 117 15.73 2.77 7.98
C THR A 117 14.89 3.95 8.47
N ASN A 118 13.90 4.40 7.70
CA ASN A 118 13.03 5.51 8.05
C ASN A 118 11.66 5.06 8.58
N VAL A 119 11.46 3.77 8.72
CA VAL A 119 10.21 3.23 9.25
C VAL A 119 10.39 2.93 10.74
N SER A 120 9.60 3.60 11.57
CA SER A 120 9.52 3.30 12.99
C SER A 120 8.35 2.37 13.25
N VAL A 121 8.43 1.63 14.34
CA VAL A 121 7.41 0.65 14.72
C VAL A 121 6.77 1.06 16.03
N GLU A 122 5.46 1.05 16.04
CA GLU A 122 4.67 1.34 17.23
C GLU A 122 3.70 0.18 17.48
N ILE A 123 3.42 -0.06 18.74
CA ILE A 123 2.39 -1.02 19.14
C ILE A 123 1.25 -0.23 19.73
N PRO A 124 0.06 -0.27 19.12
CA PRO A 124 -1.07 0.49 19.63
C PRO A 124 -1.52 -0.03 20.97
N ALA A 125 -2.04 0.87 21.81
CA ALA A 125 -2.67 0.48 23.06
C ALA A 125 -3.94 -0.31 22.75
N ILE A 126 -4.07 -1.46 23.38
CA ILE A 126 -5.27 -2.29 23.24
C ILE A 126 -6.29 -1.82 24.28
N ARG A 127 -7.47 -1.51 23.85
CA ARG A 127 -8.60 -1.16 24.71
C ARG A 127 -9.58 -2.31 24.83
#